data_d73a7d06be16a4ebe77b71222da76da3
#
_entry.id   d73a7d06be16a4ebe77b71222da76da3
#
_cell.length_a   1.000
_cell.length_b   1.000
_cell.length_c   1.000
_cell.angle_alpha   90.00
_cell.angle_beta   90.00
_cell.angle_gamma   90.00
#
_symmetry.space_group_name_H-M   'P 1'
#
loop_
_entity.id
_entity.type
_entity.pdbx_description
1 polymer ?
#
loop_
_entity_poly.entity_id
_entity_poly.type
_entity_poly.pdbx_seq_one_letter_code
_entity_poly.pdbx_strand_id
1 'polypeptide(L)'
;GFARLTELTLQVHSEGSTIYYLGNGASASMASHFSADMAKTGGLKTMVFTDLSLLTAVANDISYEDVYAEPLKWYMKKKDMVVAISSSGNSPNIVRAVLQAKKLGGTVITISAMNEDNAIRKLGDLNFYVPAKTYGLAETAHAAILHFWMDLVESNRKM
;
A
#
# COMPACT_ATOMS: atom_id res chain seq x y z
N GLY A 1 -11.57 -7.71 -9.25
CA GLY A 1 -10.61 -6.96 -8.39
C GLY A 1 -9.91 -5.84 -9.13
N PHE A 2 -9.24 -6.13 -10.25
CA PHE A 2 -8.44 -5.13 -10.98
C PHE A 2 -9.28 -3.99 -11.59
N ALA A 3 -10.46 -4.27 -12.15
CA ALA A 3 -11.35 -3.22 -12.66
C ALA A 3 -11.72 -2.22 -11.54
N ARG A 4 -12.06 -2.73 -10.36
CA ARG A 4 -12.38 -1.89 -9.20
C ARG A 4 -11.16 -1.12 -8.69
N LEU A 5 -9.97 -1.75 -8.68
CA LEU A 5 -8.73 -1.09 -8.30
C LEU A 5 -8.40 0.07 -9.25
N THR A 6 -8.53 -0.15 -10.56
CA THR A 6 -8.31 0.90 -11.57
C THR A 6 -9.30 2.06 -11.40
N GLU A 7 -10.58 1.76 -11.20
CA GLU A 7 -11.62 2.77 -10.94
C GLU A 7 -11.28 3.63 -9.71
N LEU A 8 -10.95 2.98 -8.58
CA LEU A 8 -10.55 3.68 -7.35
C LEU A 8 -9.31 4.55 -7.56
N THR A 9 -8.34 4.05 -8.34
CA THR A 9 -7.11 4.79 -8.65
C THR A 9 -7.39 6.05 -9.47
N LEU A 10 -8.23 5.93 -10.51
CA LEU A 10 -8.64 7.06 -11.33
C LEU A 10 -9.45 8.08 -10.54
N GLN A 11 -10.29 7.62 -9.60
CA GLN A 11 -10.99 8.50 -8.67
C GLN A 11 -10.03 9.28 -7.78
N VAL A 12 -9.05 8.60 -7.14
CA VAL A 12 -8.00 9.25 -6.33
C VAL A 12 -7.25 10.29 -7.15
N HIS A 13 -6.92 9.96 -8.41
CA HIS A 13 -6.26 10.90 -9.32
C HIS A 13 -7.12 12.13 -9.61
N SER A 14 -8.38 11.95 -9.98
CA SER A 14 -9.31 13.05 -10.31
C SER A 14 -9.60 13.98 -9.13
N GLU A 15 -9.58 13.43 -7.91
CA GLU A 15 -9.75 14.19 -6.66
C GLU A 15 -8.45 14.89 -6.20
N GLY A 16 -7.32 14.66 -6.89
CA GLY A 16 -6.01 15.17 -6.49
C GLY A 16 -5.49 14.61 -5.19
N SER A 17 -6.01 13.46 -4.77
CA SER A 17 -5.65 12.72 -3.57
C SER A 17 -4.33 11.97 -3.74
N THR A 18 -3.76 11.47 -2.63
CA THR A 18 -2.46 10.80 -2.58
C THR A 18 -2.61 9.30 -2.35
N ILE A 19 -1.75 8.50 -2.98
CA ILE A 19 -1.63 7.06 -2.73
C ILE A 19 -0.37 6.82 -1.87
N TYR A 20 -0.55 6.25 -0.68
CA TYR A 20 0.53 5.86 0.22
C TYR A 20 0.82 4.37 0.05
N TYR A 21 2.08 4.02 -0.20
CA TYR A 21 2.52 2.63 -0.30
C TYR A 21 3.29 2.24 0.96
N LEU A 22 2.92 1.11 1.56
CA LEU A 22 3.49 0.63 2.83
C LEU A 22 3.92 -0.83 2.71
N GLY A 23 5.04 -1.17 3.31
CA GLY A 23 5.55 -2.54 3.35
C GLY A 23 6.82 -2.66 4.18
N ASN A 24 7.21 -3.87 4.56
CA ASN A 24 8.46 -4.18 5.25
C ASN A 24 9.40 -4.97 4.31
N GLY A 25 10.71 -4.82 4.47
CA GLY A 25 11.69 -5.57 3.70
C GLY A 25 11.49 -5.49 2.19
N ALA A 26 11.35 -6.61 1.49
CA ALA A 26 11.09 -6.64 0.06
C ALA A 26 9.76 -5.94 -0.31
N SER A 27 8.75 -6.01 0.56
CA SER A 27 7.51 -5.24 0.36
C SER A 27 7.73 -3.73 0.45
N ALA A 28 8.70 -3.24 1.26
CA ALA A 28 9.08 -1.82 1.26
C ALA A 28 9.80 -1.43 -0.03
N SER A 29 10.64 -2.31 -0.57
CA SER A 29 11.29 -2.09 -1.87
C SER A 29 10.25 -2.01 -3.00
N MET A 30 9.26 -2.90 -3.01
CA MET A 30 8.13 -2.82 -3.93
C MET A 30 7.32 -1.54 -3.74
N ALA A 31 7.01 -1.16 -2.50
CA ALA A 31 6.30 0.09 -2.20
C ALA A 31 7.02 1.30 -2.79
N SER A 32 8.34 1.41 -2.61
CA SER A 32 9.15 2.49 -3.16
C SER A 32 9.19 2.48 -4.68
N HIS A 33 9.40 1.31 -5.29
CA HIS A 33 9.45 1.15 -6.74
C HIS A 33 8.13 1.56 -7.39
N PHE A 34 7.01 0.99 -6.93
CA PHE A 34 5.69 1.26 -7.52
C PHE A 34 5.18 2.66 -7.20
N SER A 35 5.54 3.25 -6.08
CA SER A 35 5.29 4.67 -5.81
C SER A 35 5.95 5.55 -6.87
N ALA A 36 7.22 5.29 -7.19
CA ALA A 36 7.95 6.03 -8.23
C ALA A 36 7.35 5.82 -9.62
N ASP A 37 7.01 4.59 -9.99
CA ASP A 37 6.45 4.28 -11.31
C ASP A 37 5.05 4.85 -11.49
N MET A 38 4.18 4.75 -10.49
CA MET A 38 2.84 5.34 -10.52
C MET A 38 2.90 6.87 -10.58
N ALA A 39 3.89 7.51 -9.97
CA ALA A 39 4.09 8.95 -10.11
C ALA A 39 4.59 9.30 -11.52
N LYS A 40 5.64 8.64 -12.01
CA LYS A 40 6.29 8.92 -13.28
C LYS A 40 5.39 8.58 -14.47
N THR A 41 4.85 7.37 -14.52
CA THR A 41 4.07 6.84 -15.64
C THR A 41 2.58 7.09 -15.46
N GLY A 42 2.08 6.86 -14.25
CA GLY A 42 0.68 7.08 -13.87
C GLY A 42 0.31 8.54 -13.64
N GLY A 43 1.27 9.46 -13.43
CA GLY A 43 1.01 10.88 -13.09
C GLY A 43 0.24 11.05 -11.78
N LEU A 44 0.29 10.05 -10.91
CA LEU A 44 -0.42 10.03 -9.63
C LEU A 44 0.42 10.71 -8.55
N LYS A 45 -0.23 11.29 -7.57
CA LYS A 45 0.44 11.70 -6.33
C LYS A 45 0.67 10.48 -5.46
N THR A 46 1.91 10.15 -5.20
CA THR A 46 2.28 8.96 -4.42
C THR A 46 3.26 9.31 -3.32
N MET A 47 3.27 8.53 -2.24
CA MET A 47 4.19 8.70 -1.13
C MET A 47 4.53 7.35 -0.49
N VAL A 48 5.76 7.24 0.00
CA VAL A 48 6.26 6.15 0.84
C VAL A 48 6.94 6.72 2.08
N PHE A 49 6.98 5.96 3.16
CA PHE A 49 7.66 6.36 4.40
C PHE A 49 8.93 5.51 4.60
N THR A 50 9.84 5.55 3.63
CA THR A 50 11.09 4.78 3.63
C THR A 50 12.33 5.63 3.93
N ASP A 51 12.15 6.92 4.23
CA ASP A 51 13.25 7.75 4.73
C ASP A 51 13.80 7.21 6.05
N LEU A 52 15.10 7.00 6.10
CA LEU A 52 15.74 6.38 7.25
C LEU A 52 15.61 7.24 8.52
N SER A 53 15.69 8.56 8.39
CA SER A 53 15.58 9.48 9.53
C SER A 53 14.17 9.42 10.11
N LEU A 54 13.15 9.42 9.25
CA LEU A 54 11.75 9.31 9.67
C LEU A 54 11.48 7.97 10.38
N LEU A 55 11.88 6.86 9.77
CA LEU A 55 11.67 5.53 10.34
C LEU A 55 12.36 5.37 11.69
N THR A 56 13.63 5.78 11.80
CA THR A 56 14.38 5.65 13.04
C THR A 56 13.89 6.58 14.13
N ALA A 57 13.48 7.80 13.80
CA ALA A 57 12.89 8.74 14.77
C ALA A 57 11.58 8.18 15.35
N VAL A 58 10.64 7.76 14.51
CA VAL A 58 9.38 7.20 15.00
C VAL A 58 9.60 5.89 15.76
N ALA A 59 10.48 5.00 15.27
CA ALA A 59 10.78 3.74 15.93
C ALA A 59 11.42 3.94 17.32
N ASN A 60 12.31 4.94 17.48
CA ASN A 60 13.00 5.23 18.72
C ASN A 60 12.11 5.99 19.72
N ASP A 61 11.40 7.01 19.25
CA ASP A 61 10.70 7.96 20.12
C ASP A 61 9.27 7.51 20.46
N ILE A 62 8.68 6.64 19.63
CA ILE A 62 7.31 6.16 19.81
C ILE A 62 7.31 4.62 19.84
N SER A 63 7.32 3.96 18.69
CA SER A 63 7.48 2.51 18.57
C SER A 63 7.73 2.09 17.12
N TYR A 64 8.36 0.93 16.92
CA TYR A 64 8.46 0.34 15.57
C TYR A 64 7.09 -0.03 14.99
N GLU A 65 6.12 -0.34 15.84
CA GLU A 65 4.77 -0.68 15.39
C GLU A 65 4.02 0.53 14.82
N ASP A 66 4.46 1.74 15.11
CA ASP A 66 3.84 3.00 14.67
C ASP A 66 4.58 3.68 13.51
N VAL A 67 5.69 3.10 12.98
CA VAL A 67 6.52 3.72 11.94
C VAL A 67 5.77 4.11 10.66
N TYR A 68 4.62 3.53 10.41
CA TYR A 68 3.74 3.90 9.30
C TYR A 68 2.48 4.62 9.79
N ALA A 69 1.93 4.23 10.93
CA ALA A 69 0.70 4.83 11.45
C ALA A 69 0.87 6.30 11.86
N GLU A 70 2.00 6.66 12.47
CA GLU A 70 2.29 8.04 12.85
C GLU A 70 2.44 8.98 11.64
N PRO A 71 3.28 8.66 10.63
CA PRO A 71 3.35 9.50 9.44
C PRO A 71 2.01 9.64 8.71
N LEU A 72 1.17 8.60 8.67
CA LEU A 72 -0.18 8.72 8.11
C LEU A 72 -1.01 9.77 8.86
N LYS A 73 -0.89 9.92 10.18
CA LYS A 73 -1.59 10.98 10.92
C LYS A 73 -1.15 12.38 10.50
N TRP A 74 0.09 12.55 10.10
CA TRP A 74 0.66 13.84 9.72
C TRP A 74 0.33 14.25 8.29
N TYR A 75 0.29 13.30 7.38
CA TYR A 75 0.23 13.59 5.94
C TYR A 75 -1.09 13.19 5.27
N MET A 76 -1.73 12.09 5.74
CA MET A 76 -2.90 11.53 5.08
C MET A 76 -4.15 12.37 5.31
N LYS A 77 -4.92 12.54 4.24
CA LYS A 77 -6.22 13.22 4.24
C LYS A 77 -7.35 12.24 3.91
N LYS A 78 -8.57 12.64 4.24
CA LYS A 78 -9.76 11.92 3.80
C LYS A 78 -9.76 11.78 2.27
N LYS A 79 -10.16 10.59 1.78
CA LYS A 79 -10.16 10.18 0.37
C LYS A 79 -8.80 9.79 -0.22
N ASP A 80 -7.71 9.93 0.52
CA ASP A 80 -6.45 9.34 0.11
C ASP A 80 -6.54 7.79 0.12
N MET A 81 -5.61 7.15 -0.55
CA MET A 81 -5.55 5.69 -0.63
C MET A 81 -4.29 5.18 0.07
N VAL A 82 -4.40 4.05 0.74
CA VAL A 82 -3.27 3.29 1.27
C VAL A 82 -3.19 1.94 0.58
N VAL A 83 -2.01 1.59 0.08
CA VAL A 83 -1.67 0.27 -0.45
C VAL A 83 -0.72 -0.42 0.52
N ALA A 84 -1.23 -1.39 1.26
CA ALA A 84 -0.48 -2.13 2.27
C ALA A 84 -0.04 -3.49 1.71
N ILE A 85 1.28 -3.69 1.59
CA ILE A 85 1.90 -4.90 1.06
C ILE A 85 2.53 -5.68 2.21
N SER A 86 2.06 -6.89 2.47
CA SER A 86 2.59 -7.74 3.54
C SER A 86 2.35 -9.22 3.25
N SER A 87 3.40 -9.98 3.01
CA SER A 87 3.28 -11.43 2.72
C SER A 87 2.58 -12.20 3.84
N SER A 88 2.90 -11.93 5.10
CA SER A 88 2.20 -12.55 6.24
C SER A 88 0.80 -11.97 6.50
N GLY A 89 0.60 -10.70 6.10
CA GLY A 89 -0.62 -9.95 6.40
C GLY A 89 -0.86 -9.66 7.89
N ASN A 90 0.14 -9.94 8.75
CA ASN A 90 0.01 -9.85 10.20
C ASN A 90 1.09 -8.98 10.87
N SER A 91 1.95 -8.31 10.10
CA SER A 91 2.98 -7.41 10.66
C SER A 91 2.33 -6.28 11.46
N PRO A 92 2.63 -6.10 12.76
CA PRO A 92 1.90 -5.16 13.61
C PRO A 92 1.91 -3.71 13.10
N ASN A 93 3.05 -3.24 12.57
CA ASN A 93 3.17 -1.91 12.00
C ASN A 93 2.28 -1.71 10.74
N ILE A 94 2.13 -2.74 9.91
CA ILE A 94 1.23 -2.69 8.75
C ILE A 94 -0.24 -2.72 9.19
N VAL A 95 -0.58 -3.58 10.15
CA VAL A 95 -1.94 -3.66 10.70
C VAL A 95 -2.35 -2.32 11.34
N ARG A 96 -1.48 -1.71 12.16
CA ARG A 96 -1.74 -0.39 12.76
C ARG A 96 -1.92 0.70 11.70
N ALA A 97 -1.09 0.70 10.67
CA ALA A 97 -1.20 1.66 9.57
C ALA A 97 -2.53 1.52 8.80
N VAL A 98 -2.97 0.28 8.52
CA VAL A 98 -4.26 0.02 7.88
C VAL A 98 -5.42 0.53 8.74
N LEU A 99 -5.42 0.24 10.03
CA LEU A 99 -6.44 0.74 10.97
C LEU A 99 -6.43 2.28 11.04
N GLN A 100 -5.25 2.88 11.07
CA GLN A 100 -5.12 4.34 11.09
C GLN A 100 -5.64 4.98 9.80
N ALA A 101 -5.33 4.40 8.63
CA ALA A 101 -5.83 4.87 7.34
C ALA A 101 -7.37 4.85 7.27
N LYS A 102 -7.99 3.77 7.75
CA LYS A 102 -9.46 3.66 7.83
C LYS A 102 -10.04 4.71 8.77
N LYS A 103 -9.42 4.94 9.93
CA LYS A 103 -9.85 5.98 10.89
C LYS A 103 -9.79 7.39 10.28
N LEU A 104 -8.83 7.64 9.38
CA LEU A 104 -8.70 8.91 8.66
C LEU A 104 -9.65 9.04 7.46
N GLY A 105 -10.44 8.00 7.15
CA GLY A 105 -11.41 8.00 6.05
C GLY A 105 -10.77 7.76 4.68
N GLY A 106 -9.63 7.09 4.64
CA GLY A 106 -8.98 6.66 3.41
C GLY A 106 -9.50 5.32 2.89
N THR A 107 -9.25 5.09 1.61
CA THR A 107 -9.48 3.78 0.96
C THR A 107 -8.25 2.88 1.18
N VAL A 108 -8.45 1.65 1.59
CA VAL A 108 -7.36 0.71 1.90
C VAL A 108 -7.37 -0.47 0.94
N ILE A 109 -6.28 -0.60 0.19
CA ILE A 109 -5.99 -1.76 -0.66
C ILE A 109 -4.96 -2.62 0.06
N THR A 110 -5.20 -3.93 0.17
CA THR A 110 -4.25 -4.85 0.79
C THR A 110 -3.79 -5.91 -0.19
N ILE A 111 -2.49 -6.19 -0.16
CA ILE A 111 -1.86 -7.27 -0.92
C ILE A 111 -1.18 -8.18 0.08
N SER A 112 -1.67 -9.42 0.20
CA SER A 112 -1.20 -10.38 1.20
C SER A 112 -1.07 -11.80 0.66
N ALA A 113 -0.43 -12.68 1.44
CA ALA A 113 -0.25 -14.08 1.09
C ALA A 113 -0.34 -14.97 2.35
N MET A 114 0.20 -16.17 2.25
CA MET A 114 0.37 -17.18 3.30
C MET A 114 -0.96 -17.62 3.93
N ASN A 115 -1.30 -17.09 5.11
CA ASN A 115 -2.54 -17.44 5.79
C ASN A 115 -3.72 -16.66 5.20
N GLU A 116 -4.75 -17.36 4.77
CA GLU A 116 -5.95 -16.74 4.21
C GLU A 116 -6.75 -15.90 5.24
N ASP A 117 -6.58 -16.21 6.52
CA ASP A 117 -7.21 -15.50 7.64
C ASP A 117 -6.38 -14.32 8.18
N ASN A 118 -5.36 -13.85 7.43
CA ASN A 118 -4.50 -12.78 7.89
C ASN A 118 -5.26 -11.45 8.14
N ALA A 119 -4.72 -10.65 9.06
CA ALA A 119 -5.40 -9.48 9.59
C ALA A 119 -5.69 -8.41 8.52
N ILE A 120 -4.71 -8.05 7.66
CA ILE A 120 -4.92 -6.97 6.69
C ILE A 120 -5.93 -7.35 5.62
N ARG A 121 -6.05 -8.64 5.26
CA ARG A 121 -7.07 -9.13 4.33
C ARG A 121 -8.48 -8.84 4.83
N LYS A 122 -8.71 -8.93 6.14
CA LYS A 122 -10.02 -8.64 6.76
C LYS A 122 -10.31 -7.15 6.89
N LEU A 123 -9.28 -6.32 6.84
CA LEU A 123 -9.38 -4.87 7.07
C LEU A 123 -9.46 -4.06 5.78
N GLY A 124 -8.91 -4.54 4.67
CA GLY A 124 -8.88 -3.82 3.40
C GLY A 124 -10.27 -3.67 2.77
N ASP A 125 -10.48 -2.56 2.08
CA ASP A 125 -11.68 -2.31 1.30
C ASP A 125 -11.65 -3.07 -0.03
N LEU A 126 -10.45 -3.34 -0.55
CA LEU A 126 -10.18 -4.24 -1.66
C LEU A 126 -8.94 -5.07 -1.33
N ASN A 127 -9.00 -6.38 -1.58
CA ASN A 127 -7.97 -7.31 -1.14
C ASN A 127 -7.47 -8.17 -2.29
N PHE A 128 -6.15 -8.27 -2.44
CA PHE A 128 -5.46 -9.23 -3.31
C PHE A 128 -4.74 -10.23 -2.43
N TYR A 129 -5.24 -11.45 -2.40
CA TYR A 129 -4.65 -12.53 -1.63
C TYR A 129 -4.01 -13.58 -2.55
N VAL A 130 -2.77 -13.93 -2.26
CA VAL A 130 -2.00 -14.96 -2.97
C VAL A 130 -1.84 -16.19 -2.06
N PRO A 131 -2.36 -17.36 -2.43
CA PRO A 131 -2.22 -18.57 -1.61
C PRO A 131 -0.82 -19.20 -1.72
N ALA A 132 0.22 -18.39 -1.49
CA ALA A 132 1.62 -18.80 -1.49
C ALA A 132 2.09 -19.13 -0.09
N LYS A 133 2.94 -20.17 0.04
CA LYS A 133 3.48 -20.62 1.33
C LYS A 133 4.92 -20.15 1.57
N THR A 134 5.55 -19.53 0.60
CA THR A 134 6.94 -19.04 0.70
C THR A 134 7.03 -17.57 0.33
N TYR A 135 8.02 -16.88 0.89
CA TYR A 135 8.26 -15.46 0.56
C TYR A 135 8.55 -15.25 -0.93
N GLY A 136 9.37 -16.11 -1.54
CA GLY A 136 9.72 -15.96 -2.95
C GLY A 136 8.50 -15.99 -3.86
N LEU A 137 7.56 -16.92 -3.67
CA LEU A 137 6.32 -16.99 -4.43
C LEU A 137 5.39 -15.82 -4.11
N ALA A 138 5.24 -15.47 -2.83
CA ALA A 138 4.39 -14.36 -2.41
C ALA A 138 4.87 -13.04 -3.01
N GLU A 139 6.14 -12.71 -2.86
CA GLU A 139 6.74 -11.46 -3.31
C GLU A 139 6.75 -11.33 -4.83
N THR A 140 7.05 -12.42 -5.55
CA THR A 140 6.96 -12.46 -7.02
C THR A 140 5.53 -12.19 -7.50
N ALA A 141 4.55 -12.83 -6.88
CA ALA A 141 3.14 -12.62 -7.24
C ALA A 141 2.66 -11.20 -6.87
N HIS A 142 3.08 -10.66 -5.72
CA HIS A 142 2.78 -9.28 -5.35
C HIS A 142 3.35 -8.28 -6.36
N ALA A 143 4.59 -8.48 -6.81
CA ALA A 143 5.17 -7.66 -7.85
C ALA A 143 4.37 -7.74 -9.17
N ALA A 144 3.95 -8.96 -9.58
CA ALA A 144 3.14 -9.15 -10.77
C ALA A 144 1.77 -8.43 -10.67
N ILE A 145 1.11 -8.48 -9.51
CA ILE A 145 -0.15 -7.75 -9.25
C ILE A 145 0.06 -6.24 -9.42
N LEU A 146 1.13 -5.71 -8.85
CA LEU A 146 1.44 -4.28 -8.89
C LEU A 146 1.79 -3.80 -10.31
N HIS A 147 2.58 -4.58 -11.08
CA HIS A 147 2.88 -4.27 -12.49
C HIS A 147 1.61 -4.30 -13.34
N PHE A 148 0.80 -5.34 -13.23
CA PHE A 148 -0.44 -5.43 -14.00
C PHE A 148 -1.38 -4.27 -13.69
N TRP A 149 -1.48 -3.86 -12.42
CA TRP A 149 -2.25 -2.67 -12.04
C TRP A 149 -1.69 -1.41 -12.69
N MET A 150 -0.38 -1.22 -12.69
CA MET A 150 0.27 -0.07 -13.32
C MET A 150 -0.04 -0.01 -14.83
N ASP A 151 0.07 -1.15 -15.53
CA ASP A 151 -0.24 -1.24 -16.96
C ASP A 151 -1.70 -0.85 -17.26
N LEU A 152 -2.64 -1.27 -16.40
CA LEU A 152 -4.04 -0.88 -16.52
C LEU A 152 -4.25 0.63 -16.30
N VAL A 153 -3.58 1.23 -15.32
CA VAL A 153 -3.66 2.67 -15.07
C VAL A 153 -3.11 3.45 -16.27
N GLU A 154 -1.94 3.06 -16.78
CA GLU A 154 -1.34 3.71 -17.95
C GLU A 154 -2.24 3.62 -19.18
N SER A 155 -2.81 2.45 -19.45
CA SER A 155 -3.71 2.25 -20.59
C SER A 155 -4.96 3.12 -20.51
N ASN A 156 -5.55 3.25 -19.33
CA ASN A 156 -6.78 4.04 -19.14
C ASN A 156 -6.54 5.56 -19.17
N ARG A 157 -5.29 6.02 -18.95
CA ARG A 157 -4.96 7.45 -19.04
C ARG A 157 -4.69 7.94 -20.45
N LYS A 158 -4.34 7.02 -21.35
CA LYS A 158 -4.07 7.37 -22.76
C LYS A 158 -5.33 7.42 -23.63
N MET A 159 -6.47 7.02 -23.07
CA MET A 159 -7.79 7.16 -23.69
C MET A 159 -8.46 8.48 -23.27
#